data_98aec415544dad3d04eaa5dc17e8672f
#
_entry.id   98aec415544dad3d04eaa5dc17e8672f
#
_cell.length_a   1.000
_cell.length_b   1.000
_cell.length_c   1.000
_cell.angle_alpha   90.00
_cell.angle_beta   90.00
_cell.angle_gamma   90.00
#
_symmetry.space_group_name_H-M   'P 1'
#
loop_
_entity.id
_entity.type
_entity.pdbx_description
1 polymer ?
#
loop_
_entity_poly.entity_id
_entity_poly.type
_entity_poly.pdbx_seq_one_letter_code
_entity_poly.pdbx_strand_id
1 'polypeptide(L)'
;DELGYCIKHLGITRKTEQGIELRVHPTLIPKRQLIANVDGVMNAVLIEADAVGSTLYYGAGAGAEPTASAVVADIVDEVRTLTSSPENRVPHLAFQNKSLADLTILPIDAIETAYYLRLQADDKPGVLADVTKILGEQEISIEAILQKEPLTDSDDATVIMLTHRVIEKNMNE
;
A
#
# COMPACT_ATOMS: atom_id res chain seq x y z
N ASP A 1 -14.66 4.01 -8.45
CA ASP A 1 -15.95 3.87 -7.76
C ASP A 1 -16.78 2.68 -8.22
N GLU A 2 -16.88 2.42 -9.51
CA GLU A 2 -17.71 1.36 -10.10
C GLU A 2 -17.25 -0.06 -9.73
N LEU A 3 -15.96 -0.26 -9.56
CA LEU A 3 -15.39 -1.54 -9.15
C LEU A 3 -15.41 -1.77 -7.62
N GLY A 4 -16.01 -0.86 -6.84
CA GLY A 4 -16.07 -0.98 -5.38
C GLY A 4 -14.75 -0.69 -4.66
N TYR A 5 -13.83 0.02 -5.31
CA TYR A 5 -12.55 0.44 -4.76
C TYR A 5 -12.47 1.95 -4.58
N CYS A 6 -11.61 2.39 -3.68
CA CYS A 6 -11.11 3.76 -3.62
C CYS A 6 -9.58 3.75 -3.75
N ILE A 7 -9.00 4.89 -4.11
CA ILE A 7 -7.55 5.07 -4.19
C ILE A 7 -7.08 5.78 -2.92
N LYS A 8 -6.11 5.18 -2.23
CA LYS A 8 -5.40 5.79 -1.11
C LYS A 8 -3.89 5.70 -1.35
N HIS A 9 -3.16 6.70 -0.90
CA HIS A 9 -1.71 6.67 -0.92
C HIS A 9 -1.21 5.94 0.33
N LEU A 10 -0.61 4.77 0.14
CA LEU A 10 -0.16 3.92 1.23
C LEU A 10 1.36 3.78 1.26
N GLY A 11 1.93 3.85 2.46
CA GLY A 11 3.23 3.27 2.77
C GLY A 11 3.01 1.83 3.24
N ILE A 12 3.64 0.87 2.57
CA ILE A 12 3.48 -0.56 2.85
C ILE A 12 4.83 -1.15 3.22
N THR A 13 4.87 -1.82 4.37
CA THR A 13 6.00 -2.61 4.81
C THR A 13 5.55 -4.05 5.01
N ARG A 14 6.26 -5.02 4.43
CA ARG A 14 5.96 -6.44 4.60
C ARG A 14 7.24 -7.23 4.79
N LYS A 15 7.28 -8.05 5.85
CA LYS A 15 8.35 -9.02 6.04
C LYS A 15 8.06 -10.27 5.21
N THR A 16 9.04 -10.70 4.43
CA THR A 16 9.02 -11.94 3.63
C THR A 16 10.18 -12.84 4.07
N GLU A 17 10.25 -14.04 3.52
CA GLU A 17 11.39 -14.95 3.74
C GLU A 17 12.69 -14.40 3.13
N GLN A 18 12.59 -13.57 2.09
CA GLN A 18 13.74 -13.02 1.35
C GLN A 18 14.24 -11.68 1.90
N GLY A 19 13.40 -10.98 2.69
CA GLY A 19 13.73 -9.67 3.23
C GLY A 19 12.49 -8.83 3.52
N ILE A 20 12.69 -7.52 3.55
CA ILE A 20 11.64 -6.54 3.81
C ILE A 20 11.24 -5.84 2.52
N GLU A 21 9.97 -5.88 2.18
CA GLU A 21 9.38 -5.01 1.16
C GLU A 21 9.07 -3.65 1.77
N LEU A 22 9.52 -2.60 1.08
CA LEU A 22 9.16 -1.22 1.40
C LEU A 22 8.68 -0.55 0.12
N ARG A 23 7.47 0.02 0.15
CA ARG A 23 6.92 0.73 -1.01
C ARG A 23 5.95 1.82 -0.58
N VAL A 24 5.87 2.87 -1.38
CA VAL A 24 4.92 3.97 -1.22
C VAL A 24 4.32 4.27 -2.58
N HIS A 25 3.02 4.06 -2.72
CA HIS A 25 2.32 4.30 -3.98
C HIS A 25 0.81 4.44 -3.79
N PRO A 26 0.08 5.02 -4.77
CA PRO A 26 -1.37 4.96 -4.81
C PRO A 26 -1.84 3.50 -4.89
N THR A 27 -2.77 3.12 -4.03
CA THR A 27 -3.26 1.75 -3.91
C THR A 27 -4.78 1.72 -4.03
N LEU A 28 -5.30 0.79 -4.82
CA LEU A 28 -6.72 0.46 -4.86
C LEU A 28 -7.09 -0.37 -3.63
N ILE A 29 -8.00 0.14 -2.82
CA ILE A 29 -8.46 -0.52 -1.59
C ILE A 29 -9.95 -0.78 -1.71
N PRO A 30 -10.43 -2.01 -1.45
CA PRO A 30 -11.86 -2.29 -1.38
C PRO A 30 -12.56 -1.37 -0.37
N LYS A 31 -13.64 -0.70 -0.75
CA LYS A 31 -14.38 0.24 0.10
C LYS A 31 -14.87 -0.36 1.42
N ARG A 32 -15.03 -1.68 1.49
CA ARG A 32 -15.41 -2.41 2.71
C ARG A 32 -14.31 -2.43 3.78
N GLN A 33 -13.07 -2.15 3.42
CA GLN A 33 -11.96 -2.12 4.38
C GLN A 33 -11.96 -0.81 5.16
N LEU A 34 -11.67 -0.87 6.46
CA LEU A 34 -11.66 0.31 7.34
C LEU A 34 -10.67 1.38 6.88
N ILE A 35 -9.47 0.97 6.45
CA ILE A 35 -8.43 1.88 5.97
C ILE A 35 -8.86 2.65 4.71
N ALA A 36 -9.82 2.13 3.95
CA ALA A 36 -10.39 2.80 2.78
C ALA A 36 -11.16 4.07 3.13
N ASN A 37 -11.66 4.17 4.36
CA ASN A 37 -12.53 5.24 4.86
C ASN A 37 -11.78 6.26 5.73
N VAL A 38 -10.47 6.32 5.63
CA VAL A 38 -9.62 7.31 6.30
C VAL A 38 -9.55 8.55 5.41
N ASP A 39 -10.18 9.64 5.82
CA ASP A 39 -10.31 10.86 5.01
C ASP A 39 -9.94 12.12 5.79
N GLY A 40 -9.69 13.21 5.05
CA GLY A 40 -9.42 14.53 5.60
C GLY A 40 -8.11 14.59 6.40
N VAL A 41 -8.18 15.08 7.62
CA VAL A 41 -7.03 15.22 8.54
C VAL A 41 -6.68 13.92 9.27
N MET A 42 -7.47 12.87 9.07
CA MET A 42 -7.28 11.60 9.73
C MET A 42 -6.20 10.77 9.06
N ASN A 43 -5.44 10.06 9.87
CA ASN A 43 -4.43 9.10 9.46
C ASN A 43 -4.72 7.74 10.11
N ALA A 44 -4.21 6.69 9.51
CA ALA A 44 -4.30 5.35 10.08
C ALA A 44 -3.05 4.54 9.82
N VAL A 45 -2.76 3.63 10.75
CA VAL A 45 -1.76 2.57 10.59
C VAL A 45 -2.48 1.24 10.79
N LEU A 46 -2.49 0.43 9.73
CA LEU A 46 -3.01 -0.93 9.78
C LEU A 46 -1.83 -1.90 9.99
N ILE A 47 -1.92 -2.72 11.01
CA ILE A 47 -0.93 -3.74 11.33
C ILE A 47 -1.58 -5.10 11.21
N GLU A 48 -1.01 -5.96 10.36
CA GLU A 48 -1.37 -7.37 10.25
C GLU A 48 -0.34 -8.20 11.00
N ALA A 49 -0.75 -8.77 12.11
CA ALA A 49 0.13 -9.56 12.97
C ALA A 49 -0.34 -11.02 13.03
N ASP A 50 0.58 -11.92 13.37
CA ASP A 50 0.36 -13.37 13.39
C ASP A 50 -0.62 -13.81 14.49
N ALA A 51 -0.48 -13.27 15.70
CA ALA A 51 -1.27 -13.69 16.85
C ALA A 51 -2.53 -12.88 17.08
N VAL A 52 -2.45 -11.53 16.93
CA VAL A 52 -3.59 -10.65 17.20
C VAL A 52 -4.43 -10.36 15.94
N GLY A 53 -3.90 -10.69 14.76
CA GLY A 53 -4.56 -10.38 13.49
C GLY A 53 -4.46 -8.91 13.13
N SER A 54 -5.50 -8.37 12.47
CA SER A 54 -5.56 -6.98 12.03
C SER A 54 -5.83 -6.02 13.17
N THR A 55 -4.98 -5.02 13.33
CA THR A 55 -5.16 -3.91 14.28
C THR A 55 -5.05 -2.59 13.53
N LEU A 56 -6.02 -1.69 13.73
CA LEU A 56 -6.03 -0.37 13.10
C LEU A 56 -5.87 0.72 14.18
N TYR A 57 -4.84 1.54 14.03
CA TYR A 57 -4.67 2.77 14.79
C TYR A 57 -5.16 3.94 13.94
N TYR A 58 -6.06 4.74 14.47
CA TYR A 58 -6.73 5.80 13.75
C TYR A 58 -6.80 7.06 14.57
N GLY A 59 -6.43 8.20 13.98
CA GLY A 59 -6.43 9.48 14.70
C GLY A 59 -6.07 10.65 13.79
N ALA A 60 -6.19 11.86 14.34
CA ALA A 60 -5.77 13.06 13.65
C ALA A 60 -4.24 13.12 13.53
N GLY A 61 -3.75 13.15 12.29
CA GLY A 61 -2.31 13.25 11.98
C GLY A 61 -1.82 14.68 11.80
N ALA A 62 -2.73 15.66 11.71
CA ALA A 62 -2.40 17.08 11.55
C ALA A 62 -3.29 17.94 12.44
N GLY A 63 -2.79 19.17 12.75
CA GLY A 63 -3.45 20.14 13.58
C GLY A 63 -2.58 20.57 14.76
N ALA A 64 -2.77 21.80 15.26
CA ALA A 64 -1.95 22.35 16.32
C ALA A 64 -2.05 21.54 17.64
N GLU A 65 -3.26 21.23 18.06
CA GLU A 65 -3.49 20.48 19.31
C GLU A 65 -3.06 19.01 19.24
N PRO A 66 -3.40 18.22 18.19
CA PRO A 66 -2.91 16.85 18.07
C PRO A 66 -1.39 16.76 18.02
N THR A 67 -0.73 17.66 17.28
CA THR A 67 0.73 17.71 17.21
C THR A 67 1.36 18.07 18.54
N ALA A 68 0.85 19.10 19.21
CA ALA A 68 1.34 19.50 20.53
C ALA A 68 1.16 18.39 21.57
N SER A 69 0.01 17.69 21.55
CA SER A 69 -0.25 16.55 22.42
C SER A 69 0.75 15.42 22.23
N ALA A 70 1.07 15.08 20.96
CA ALA A 70 2.05 14.05 20.65
C ALA A 70 3.45 14.42 21.14
N VAL A 71 3.90 15.66 20.87
CA VAL A 71 5.21 16.16 21.34
C VAL A 71 5.31 16.13 22.85
N VAL A 72 4.27 16.58 23.57
CA VAL A 72 4.25 16.54 25.02
C VAL A 72 4.26 15.11 25.56
N ALA A 73 3.54 14.20 24.92
CA ALA A 73 3.57 12.78 25.29
C ALA A 73 4.97 12.17 25.17
N ASP A 74 5.68 12.45 24.08
CA ASP A 74 7.06 11.99 23.86
C ASP A 74 8.01 12.55 24.93
N ILE A 75 7.90 13.85 25.28
CA ILE A 75 8.68 14.47 26.34
C ILE A 75 8.41 13.80 27.71
N VAL A 76 7.15 13.51 28.01
CA VAL A 76 6.77 12.83 29.26
C VAL A 76 7.38 11.43 29.32
N ASP A 77 7.37 10.68 28.22
CA ASP A 77 7.93 9.32 28.16
C ASP A 77 9.46 9.34 28.28
N GLU A 78 10.14 10.33 27.68
CA GLU A 78 11.58 10.50 27.86
C GLU A 78 11.91 10.85 29.32
N VAL A 79 11.18 11.73 29.97
CA VAL A 79 11.38 12.07 31.40
C VAL A 79 11.19 10.84 32.29
N ARG A 80 10.16 10.03 32.06
CA ARG A 80 9.93 8.76 32.75
C ARG A 80 11.08 7.79 32.56
N THR A 81 11.59 7.67 31.34
CA THR A 81 12.73 6.81 31.01
C THR A 81 14.00 7.28 31.73
N LEU A 82 14.29 8.59 31.73
CA LEU A 82 15.46 9.18 32.39
C LEU A 82 15.42 9.04 33.92
N THR A 83 14.23 9.10 34.51
CA THR A 83 14.03 9.05 35.97
C THR A 83 13.85 7.62 36.49
N SER A 84 13.64 6.62 35.65
CA SER A 84 13.54 5.22 36.05
C SER A 84 14.92 4.57 36.25
N SER A 85 14.98 3.56 37.13
CA SER A 85 16.19 2.74 37.28
C SER A 85 16.57 2.07 35.94
N PRO A 86 17.88 2.02 35.58
CA PRO A 86 18.32 1.46 34.30
C PRO A 86 17.79 0.04 34.01
N GLU A 87 17.66 -0.78 35.05
CA GLU A 87 17.17 -2.16 34.97
C GLU A 87 15.67 -2.25 34.65
N ASN A 88 14.91 -1.16 34.85
CA ASN A 88 13.46 -1.11 34.61
C ASN A 88 13.09 -0.36 33.34
N ARG A 89 14.08 0.11 32.57
CA ARG A 89 13.83 0.83 31.32
C ARG A 89 13.38 -0.12 30.21
N VAL A 90 12.29 0.25 29.57
CA VAL A 90 11.87 -0.42 28.33
C VAL A 90 12.78 0.08 27.19
N PRO A 91 13.37 -0.82 26.39
CA PRO A 91 14.14 -0.40 25.22
C PRO A 91 13.28 0.40 24.23
N HIS A 92 13.83 1.47 23.64
CA HIS A 92 13.11 2.38 22.74
C HIS A 92 12.38 1.69 21.58
N LEU A 93 12.95 0.60 21.05
CA LEU A 93 12.34 -0.20 19.98
C LEU A 93 11.64 -1.45 20.51
N ALA A 94 11.33 -1.51 21.81
CA ALA A 94 10.78 -2.69 22.50
C ALA A 94 11.67 -3.95 22.46
N PHE A 95 12.86 -3.87 21.84
CA PHE A 95 13.84 -4.96 21.75
C PHE A 95 15.20 -4.52 22.29
N GLN A 96 15.91 -5.45 22.89
CA GLN A 96 17.31 -5.24 23.27
C GLN A 96 18.18 -5.09 22.00
N ASN A 97 19.22 -4.26 22.04
CA ASN A 97 20.10 -4.00 20.89
C ASN A 97 20.65 -5.28 20.26
N LYS A 98 20.97 -6.28 21.08
CA LYS A 98 21.45 -7.61 20.62
C LYS A 98 20.40 -8.40 19.82
N SER A 99 19.13 -8.03 19.90
CA SER A 99 18.02 -8.66 19.19
C SER A 99 17.65 -7.92 17.90
N LEU A 100 18.32 -6.80 17.62
CA LEU A 100 18.21 -6.10 16.34
C LEU A 100 19.05 -6.81 15.29
N ALA A 101 18.56 -6.88 14.08
CA ALA A 101 19.25 -7.48 12.95
C ALA A 101 19.15 -6.58 11.72
N ASP A 102 20.20 -6.54 10.92
CA ASP A 102 20.16 -5.88 9.62
C ASP A 102 19.45 -6.81 8.63
N LEU A 103 18.22 -6.43 8.29
CA LEU A 103 17.42 -7.16 7.32
C LEU A 103 17.62 -6.57 5.92
N THR A 104 17.70 -7.44 4.93
CA THR A 104 17.78 -7.02 3.53
C THR A 104 16.48 -6.34 3.12
N ILE A 105 16.59 -5.12 2.57
CA ILE A 105 15.48 -4.46 1.90
C ILE A 105 15.45 -4.95 0.45
N LEU A 106 14.32 -5.48 0.02
CA LEU A 106 14.16 -5.99 -1.33
C LEU A 106 14.12 -4.83 -2.34
N PRO A 107 14.78 -4.98 -3.52
CA PRO A 107 14.62 -4.03 -4.59
C PRO A 107 13.17 -4.01 -5.09
N ILE A 108 12.72 -2.87 -5.62
CA ILE A 108 11.35 -2.69 -6.09
C ILE A 108 10.97 -3.73 -7.15
N ASP A 109 11.88 -4.07 -8.05
CA ASP A 109 11.67 -5.04 -9.13
C ASP A 109 11.36 -6.47 -8.65
N ALA A 110 11.69 -6.80 -7.40
CA ALA A 110 11.41 -8.10 -6.79
C ALA A 110 10.06 -8.13 -6.04
N ILE A 111 9.36 -7.01 -5.98
CA ILE A 111 8.07 -6.92 -5.29
C ILE A 111 6.96 -7.53 -6.14
N GLU A 112 6.10 -8.31 -5.50
CA GLU A 112 4.95 -8.93 -6.12
C GLU A 112 3.66 -8.24 -5.67
N THR A 113 2.92 -7.64 -6.63
CA THR A 113 1.65 -6.96 -6.35
C THR A 113 0.68 -7.07 -7.53
N ALA A 114 -0.58 -6.73 -7.32
CA ALA A 114 -1.57 -6.60 -8.39
C ALA A 114 -1.61 -5.15 -8.89
N TYR A 115 -1.96 -4.97 -10.16
CA TYR A 115 -1.97 -3.66 -10.81
C TYR A 115 -3.35 -3.28 -11.31
N TYR A 116 -3.59 -1.98 -11.31
CA TYR A 116 -4.67 -1.33 -12.02
C TYR A 116 -4.10 -0.62 -13.24
N LEU A 117 -4.55 -1.02 -14.40
CA LEU A 117 -4.20 -0.40 -15.67
C LEU A 117 -5.39 0.35 -16.21
N ARG A 118 -5.16 1.55 -16.72
CA ARG A 118 -6.13 2.32 -17.46
C ARG A 118 -5.53 2.73 -18.79
N LEU A 119 -6.08 2.19 -19.86
CA LEU A 119 -5.61 2.39 -21.21
C LEU A 119 -6.64 3.20 -22.00
N GLN A 120 -6.16 4.03 -22.88
CA GLN A 120 -6.93 4.60 -24.00
C GLN A 120 -6.54 3.81 -25.25
N ALA A 121 -7.49 3.16 -25.87
CA ALA A 121 -7.25 2.32 -27.03
C ALA A 121 -8.30 2.58 -28.11
N ASP A 122 -7.91 2.46 -29.38
CA ASP A 122 -8.85 2.51 -30.49
C ASP A 122 -9.97 1.48 -30.30
N ASP A 123 -11.21 1.87 -30.47
CA ASP A 123 -12.35 0.94 -30.42
C ASP A 123 -12.49 0.18 -31.73
N LYS A 124 -11.54 -0.70 -31.97
CA LYS A 124 -11.47 -1.52 -33.19
C LYS A 124 -11.31 -3.00 -32.85
N PRO A 125 -11.87 -3.90 -33.69
CA PRO A 125 -11.63 -5.33 -33.55
C PRO A 125 -10.13 -5.67 -33.55
N GLY A 126 -9.70 -6.47 -32.57
CA GLY A 126 -8.32 -6.95 -32.44
C GLY A 126 -7.46 -6.19 -31.42
N VAL A 127 -7.74 -4.92 -31.11
CA VAL A 127 -6.91 -4.11 -30.20
C VAL A 127 -6.81 -4.73 -28.80
N LEU A 128 -7.91 -5.19 -28.23
CA LEU A 128 -7.89 -5.90 -26.94
C LEU A 128 -7.12 -7.23 -27.01
N ALA A 129 -7.18 -7.93 -28.14
CA ALA A 129 -6.41 -9.15 -28.32
C ALA A 129 -4.90 -8.88 -28.32
N ASP A 130 -4.46 -7.79 -28.93
CA ASP A 130 -3.06 -7.38 -28.92
C ASP A 130 -2.60 -6.99 -27.52
N VAL A 131 -3.40 -6.21 -26.79
CA VAL A 131 -3.09 -5.83 -25.40
C VAL A 131 -2.99 -7.06 -24.50
N THR A 132 -3.97 -7.98 -24.58
CA THR A 132 -3.96 -9.18 -23.75
C THR A 132 -2.83 -10.13 -24.12
N LYS A 133 -2.40 -10.15 -25.39
CA LYS A 133 -1.25 -10.91 -25.83
C LYS A 133 0.06 -10.37 -25.24
N ILE A 134 0.27 -9.04 -25.25
CA ILE A 134 1.45 -8.39 -24.64
C ILE A 134 1.53 -8.77 -23.16
N LEU A 135 0.42 -8.63 -22.41
CA LEU A 135 0.38 -9.00 -20.99
C LEU A 135 0.68 -10.50 -20.80
N GLY A 136 0.15 -11.36 -21.64
CA GLY A 136 0.40 -12.81 -21.58
C GLY A 136 1.86 -13.19 -21.86
N GLU A 137 2.54 -12.49 -22.76
CA GLU A 137 3.96 -12.68 -23.06
C GLU A 137 4.85 -12.32 -21.87
N GLN A 138 4.39 -11.41 -21.01
CA GLN A 138 5.06 -11.01 -19.75
C GLN A 138 4.55 -11.81 -18.52
N GLU A 139 3.83 -12.91 -18.75
CA GLU A 139 3.25 -13.75 -17.69
C GLU A 139 2.28 -13.00 -16.75
N ILE A 140 1.65 -11.93 -17.25
CA ILE A 140 0.70 -11.11 -16.49
C ILE A 140 -0.71 -11.66 -16.71
N SER A 141 -1.29 -12.23 -15.66
CA SER A 141 -2.66 -12.74 -15.66
C SER A 141 -3.65 -11.63 -15.30
N ILE A 142 -4.77 -11.58 -16.02
CA ILE A 142 -5.81 -10.56 -15.85
C ILE A 142 -6.90 -11.12 -14.95
N GLU A 143 -7.27 -10.36 -13.92
CA GLU A 143 -8.39 -10.67 -13.01
C GLU A 143 -9.71 -10.13 -13.55
N ALA A 144 -9.70 -8.91 -14.07
CA ALA A 144 -10.90 -8.26 -14.62
C ALA A 144 -10.56 -7.28 -15.73
N ILE A 145 -11.46 -7.17 -16.69
CA ILE A 145 -11.43 -6.15 -17.76
C ILE A 145 -12.79 -5.46 -17.79
N LEU A 146 -12.76 -4.14 -17.88
CA LEU A 146 -13.93 -3.29 -18.10
C LEU A 146 -13.64 -2.31 -19.22
N GLN A 147 -14.35 -2.43 -20.33
CA GLN A 147 -14.34 -1.44 -21.40
C GLN A 147 -15.55 -0.52 -21.23
N LYS A 148 -15.32 0.78 -21.29
CA LYS A 148 -16.36 1.79 -21.21
C LYS A 148 -16.61 2.36 -22.59
N GLU A 149 -17.88 2.59 -22.89
CA GLU A 149 -18.24 3.35 -24.06
C GLU A 149 -17.60 4.75 -24.05
N PRO A 150 -17.17 5.25 -25.21
CA PRO A 150 -16.62 6.61 -25.31
C PRO A 150 -17.62 7.63 -24.78
N LEU A 151 -17.16 8.60 -23.99
CA LEU A 151 -18.00 9.70 -23.47
C LEU A 151 -18.29 10.77 -24.52
N THR A 152 -17.62 10.73 -25.67
CA THR A 152 -17.73 11.66 -26.80
C THR A 152 -17.61 10.87 -28.10
N ASP A 153 -17.90 11.51 -29.26
CA ASP A 153 -17.72 10.95 -30.62
C ASP A 153 -16.23 10.64 -30.96
N SER A 154 -15.42 10.27 -29.98
CA SER A 154 -14.04 9.81 -30.20
C SER A 154 -14.03 8.31 -30.50
N ASP A 155 -13.15 7.90 -31.43
CA ASP A 155 -12.92 6.49 -31.77
C ASP A 155 -12.15 5.72 -30.68
N ASP A 156 -11.89 6.36 -29.51
CA ASP A 156 -11.10 5.79 -28.42
C ASP A 156 -11.98 5.26 -27.29
N ALA A 157 -11.78 4.02 -26.91
CA ALA A 157 -12.39 3.40 -25.74
C ALA A 157 -11.44 3.44 -24.53
N THR A 158 -12.01 3.72 -23.34
CA THR A 158 -11.26 3.53 -22.09
C THR A 158 -11.37 2.09 -21.64
N VAL A 159 -10.22 1.41 -21.54
CA VAL A 159 -10.13 0.04 -21.03
C VAL A 159 -9.49 0.08 -19.65
N ILE A 160 -10.17 -0.51 -18.68
CA ILE A 160 -9.68 -0.69 -17.31
C ILE A 160 -9.38 -2.19 -17.11
N MET A 161 -8.20 -2.49 -16.60
CA MET A 161 -7.80 -3.86 -16.27
C MET A 161 -7.31 -3.94 -14.84
N LEU A 162 -7.65 -5.04 -14.18
CA LEU A 162 -7.05 -5.46 -12.91
C LEU A 162 -6.26 -6.73 -13.19
N THR A 163 -5.02 -6.78 -12.73
CA THR A 163 -4.18 -7.97 -12.86
C THR A 163 -4.21 -8.81 -11.59
N HIS A 164 -3.92 -10.10 -11.71
CA HIS A 164 -3.44 -10.87 -10.58
C HIS A 164 -2.07 -10.37 -10.11
N ARG A 165 -1.58 -10.92 -9.01
CA ARG A 165 -0.25 -10.56 -8.52
C ARG A 165 0.82 -10.96 -9.53
N VAL A 166 1.74 -10.05 -9.77
CA VAL A 166 2.87 -10.21 -10.69
C VAL A 166 4.09 -9.49 -10.12
N ILE A 167 5.27 -9.94 -10.46
CA ILE A 167 6.53 -9.30 -10.06
C ILE A 167 6.65 -7.97 -10.81
N GLU A 168 7.03 -6.90 -10.09
CA GLU A 168 7.19 -5.53 -10.63
C GLU A 168 8.04 -5.50 -11.90
N LYS A 169 9.13 -6.28 -11.94
CA LYS A 169 10.00 -6.38 -13.11
C LYS A 169 9.21 -6.71 -14.38
N ASN A 170 8.33 -7.71 -14.34
CA ASN A 170 7.55 -8.14 -15.50
C ASN A 170 6.55 -7.06 -15.98
N MET A 171 6.14 -6.18 -15.06
CA MET A 171 5.23 -5.07 -15.38
C MET A 171 5.94 -3.90 -16.04
N ASN A 172 7.26 -3.77 -15.85
CA ASN A 172 8.09 -2.71 -16.40
C ASN A 172 8.73 -3.08 -17.75
N GLU A 173 8.69 -4.34 -18.17
CA GLU A 173 9.13 -4.82 -19.49
C GLU A 173 8.07 -4.65 -20.58
#